data_07330301a0618ccdeda5e070d25b9fb3
#
_entry.id   07330301a0618ccdeda5e070d25b9fb3
#
_cell.length_a   1.000
_cell.length_b   1.000
_cell.length_c   1.000
_cell.angle_alpha   90.00
_cell.angle_beta   90.00
_cell.angle_gamma   90.00
#
_symmetry.space_group_name_H-M   'P 1'
#
loop_
_entity.id
_entity.type
_entity.pdbx_description
1 polymer ?
#
loop_
_entity_poly.entity_id
_entity_poly.type
_entity_poly.pdbx_seq_one_letter_code
_entity_poly.pdbx_strand_id
1 'polypeptide(L)'
;QGFLGVDWEPGWRIGNILRGDPWNPRATSPCNRLGADIRVGDVLTAVNGRTGHPGELLVGQANRDVELTLLRDGAEHTVTVRPIASESAARYRDWVDRNRATVKELSAGRLGYVHVPDMNAGGYAEFVRGFLSELDSEGLIVDVRFNGGGQIAPMLLDRLARRRFGAEHGRWSAPTPYPPEAPRGRLALLVNEHTGSNGEIFAQGFRTLGLGPVIGRRTWGGVVATWPRHVLVDGTITTQPEFRYVLDGQVLENRGVLPDIVVDGEDRQLAAAVRELAP
;
A
#
# COMPACT_ATOMS: atom_id res chain seq x y z
N GLN A 1 12.87 12.87 15.67
CA GLN A 1 12.81 11.45 16.07
C GLN A 1 13.57 10.60 15.07
N GLY A 2 14.36 9.64 15.55
CA GLY A 2 14.96 8.59 14.74
C GLY A 2 14.14 7.30 14.86
N PHE A 3 14.10 6.50 13.78
CA PHE A 3 13.41 5.22 13.75
C PHE A 3 14.34 4.13 13.21
N LEU A 4 14.22 2.93 13.77
CA LEU A 4 15.01 1.77 13.34
C LEU A 4 14.25 0.86 12.35
N GLY A 5 12.94 1.10 12.15
CA GLY A 5 12.13 0.26 11.28
C GLY A 5 12.01 -1.17 11.79
N VAL A 6 11.72 -1.31 13.07
CA VAL A 6 11.53 -2.59 13.75
C VAL A 6 10.25 -2.58 14.57
N ASP A 7 9.71 -3.76 14.85
CA ASP A 7 8.64 -3.96 15.83
C ASP A 7 9.24 -4.50 17.13
N TRP A 8 8.87 -3.88 18.24
CA TRP A 8 9.41 -4.22 19.56
C TRP A 8 8.49 -5.18 20.31
N GLU A 9 9.08 -6.22 20.87
CA GLU A 9 8.47 -7.06 21.89
C GLU A 9 8.87 -6.60 23.29
N PRO A 10 8.23 -7.12 24.36
CA PRO A 10 8.59 -6.79 25.74
C PRO A 10 10.09 -6.97 26.00
N GLY A 11 10.69 -6.01 26.72
CA GLY A 11 12.13 -6.01 27.03
C GLY A 11 13.01 -5.54 25.86
N TRP A 12 12.46 -4.81 24.91
CA TRP A 12 13.15 -4.25 23.75
C TRP A 12 13.78 -5.32 22.86
N ARG A 13 13.15 -6.49 22.81
CA ARG A 13 13.47 -7.54 21.84
C ARG A 13 12.95 -7.12 20.47
N ILE A 14 13.75 -7.33 19.44
CA ILE A 14 13.34 -7.13 18.06
C ILE A 14 12.45 -8.29 17.64
N GLY A 15 11.14 -8.04 17.50
CA GLY A 15 10.16 -9.02 17.04
C GLY A 15 10.07 -9.11 15.53
N ASN A 16 10.31 -8.01 14.83
CA ASN A 16 10.33 -7.95 13.38
C ASN A 16 11.26 -6.82 12.90
N ILE A 17 11.87 -7.01 11.74
CA ILE A 17 12.63 -5.98 11.02
C ILE A 17 11.91 -5.73 9.70
N LEU A 18 11.43 -4.50 9.49
CA LEU A 18 10.72 -4.14 8.27
C LEU A 18 11.62 -4.36 7.05
N ARG A 19 11.17 -5.17 6.11
CA ARG A 19 11.91 -5.43 4.86
C ARG A 19 12.07 -4.16 4.05
N GLY A 20 10.98 -3.40 3.92
CA GLY A 20 10.93 -2.20 3.13
C GLY A 20 11.17 -2.43 1.64
N ASP A 21 11.58 -1.38 0.95
CA ASP A 21 11.86 -1.41 -0.48
C ASP A 21 13.37 -1.33 -0.74
N PRO A 22 14.03 -2.40 -1.23
CA PRO A 22 15.47 -2.39 -1.49
C PRO A 22 15.89 -1.34 -2.53
N TRP A 23 14.97 -0.88 -3.38
CA TRP A 23 15.22 0.16 -4.37
C TRP A 23 15.06 1.58 -3.82
N ASN A 24 14.50 1.71 -2.61
CA ASN A 24 14.28 3.00 -1.95
C ASN A 24 14.85 2.99 -0.53
N PRO A 25 16.06 3.56 -0.32
CA PRO A 25 16.68 3.59 1.01
C PRO A 25 15.84 4.29 2.09
N ARG A 26 14.91 5.19 1.70
CA ARG A 26 14.00 5.86 2.63
C ARG A 26 12.83 4.97 3.06
N ALA A 27 12.56 3.92 2.31
CA ALA A 27 11.52 2.93 2.58
C ALA A 27 12.09 1.60 3.07
N THR A 28 13.32 1.59 3.61
CA THR A 28 14.02 0.39 4.09
C THR A 28 14.46 0.60 5.53
N SER A 29 14.28 -0.42 6.38
CA SER A 29 14.83 -0.38 7.75
C SER A 29 16.35 -0.24 7.71
N PRO A 30 16.94 0.66 8.53
CA PRO A 30 18.37 0.75 8.67
C PRO A 30 19.00 -0.53 9.26
N CYS A 31 18.21 -1.33 9.99
CA CYS A 31 18.63 -2.63 10.52
C CYS A 31 18.74 -3.72 9.44
N ASN A 32 18.16 -3.48 8.26
CA ASN A 32 18.17 -4.43 7.14
C ASN A 32 19.24 -4.10 6.07
N ARG A 33 20.13 -3.14 6.39
CA ARG A 33 21.19 -2.75 5.46
C ARG A 33 22.32 -3.79 5.43
N LEU A 34 22.94 -3.88 4.28
CA LEU A 34 24.11 -4.75 4.10
C LEU A 34 25.20 -4.38 5.13
N GLY A 35 25.68 -5.35 5.90
CA GLY A 35 26.69 -5.16 6.94
C GLY A 35 26.12 -4.84 8.34
N ALA A 36 24.81 -4.63 8.49
CA ALA A 36 24.18 -4.54 9.80
C ALA A 36 23.92 -5.95 10.32
N ASP A 37 24.71 -6.44 11.27
CA ASP A 37 24.45 -7.73 11.93
C ASP A 37 23.40 -7.55 13.04
N ILE A 38 22.15 -7.29 12.61
CA ILE A 38 20.98 -7.16 13.48
C ILE A 38 19.96 -8.21 13.05
N ARG A 39 19.37 -8.93 14.02
CA ARG A 39 18.46 -10.03 13.76
C ARG A 39 17.20 -9.94 14.62
N VAL A 40 16.14 -10.52 14.12
CA VAL A 40 14.96 -10.80 14.95
C VAL A 40 15.39 -11.66 16.13
N GLY A 41 14.95 -11.29 17.34
CA GLY A 41 15.33 -11.92 18.59
C GLY A 41 16.43 -11.20 19.37
N ASP A 42 17.21 -10.30 18.73
CA ASP A 42 18.18 -9.45 19.46
C ASP A 42 17.45 -8.54 20.45
N VAL A 43 18.09 -8.29 21.58
CA VAL A 43 17.58 -7.38 22.61
C VAL A 43 18.42 -6.11 22.60
N LEU A 44 17.80 -4.95 22.40
CA LEU A 44 18.48 -3.66 22.49
C LEU A 44 18.73 -3.33 23.96
N THR A 45 19.99 -3.23 24.35
CA THR A 45 20.40 -2.90 25.73
C THR A 45 20.82 -1.45 25.88
N ALA A 46 21.45 -0.84 24.84
CA ALA A 46 21.84 0.56 24.87
C ALA A 46 21.87 1.21 23.47
N VAL A 47 21.75 2.54 23.45
CA VAL A 47 21.98 3.39 22.28
C VAL A 47 23.03 4.44 22.67
N ASN A 48 24.16 4.49 21.96
CA ASN A 48 25.32 5.35 22.28
C ASN A 48 25.75 5.21 23.75
N GLY A 49 25.80 3.97 24.26
CA GLY A 49 26.15 3.64 25.63
C GLY A 49 25.12 4.00 26.70
N ARG A 50 23.94 4.52 26.32
CA ARG A 50 22.86 4.88 27.25
C ARG A 50 21.77 3.84 27.23
N THR A 51 21.34 3.41 28.42
CA THR A 51 20.19 2.50 28.61
C THR A 51 18.89 3.29 28.75
N GLY A 52 17.76 2.72 28.35
CA GLY A 52 16.45 3.35 28.48
C GLY A 52 15.48 2.99 27.36
N HIS A 53 14.39 3.73 27.27
CA HIS A 53 13.35 3.52 26.24
C HIS A 53 13.89 3.89 24.84
N PRO A 54 13.87 3.00 23.84
CA PRO A 54 14.41 3.27 22.50
C PRO A 54 13.83 4.55 21.86
N GLY A 55 12.52 4.81 22.04
CA GLY A 55 11.89 6.03 21.55
C GLY A 55 12.47 7.32 22.12
N GLU A 56 12.95 7.31 23.37
CA GLU A 56 13.61 8.45 24.01
C GLU A 56 15.06 8.58 23.57
N LEU A 57 15.79 7.44 23.55
CA LEU A 57 17.19 7.41 23.17
C LEU A 57 17.44 7.82 21.72
N LEU A 58 16.45 7.63 20.85
CA LEU A 58 16.50 7.98 19.43
C LEU A 58 15.96 9.39 19.11
N VAL A 59 15.56 10.18 20.11
CA VAL A 59 15.20 11.60 19.90
C VAL A 59 16.41 12.36 19.35
N GLY A 60 16.23 13.09 18.26
CA GLY A 60 17.28 13.85 17.60
C GLY A 60 18.34 13.03 16.86
N GLN A 61 18.17 11.69 16.76
CA GLN A 61 19.13 10.81 16.12
C GLN A 61 18.83 10.49 14.65
N ALA A 62 17.75 11.01 14.09
CA ALA A 62 17.44 10.80 12.67
C ALA A 62 18.59 11.25 11.75
N ASN A 63 18.97 10.40 10.81
CA ASN A 63 20.06 10.62 9.83
C ASN A 63 21.45 10.82 10.44
N ARG A 64 21.65 10.42 11.70
CA ARG A 64 22.97 10.42 12.37
C ARG A 64 23.39 8.98 12.62
N ASP A 65 24.68 8.73 12.60
CA ASP A 65 25.21 7.42 12.98
C ASP A 65 25.06 7.25 14.50
N VAL A 66 24.45 6.13 14.91
CA VAL A 66 24.29 5.74 16.32
C VAL A 66 24.82 4.33 16.50
N GLU A 67 25.45 4.10 17.65
CA GLU A 67 25.86 2.78 18.09
C GLU A 67 24.71 2.12 18.86
N LEU A 68 24.30 0.93 18.44
CA LEU A 68 23.37 0.07 19.16
C LEU A 68 24.14 -1.02 19.85
N THR A 69 23.92 -1.22 21.17
CA THR A 69 24.38 -2.41 21.88
C THR A 69 23.24 -3.41 21.91
N LEU A 70 23.50 -4.59 21.39
CA LEU A 70 22.53 -5.67 21.23
C LEU A 70 23.00 -6.91 21.97
N LEU A 71 22.07 -7.59 22.67
CA LEU A 71 22.29 -8.87 23.33
C LEU A 71 21.74 -9.99 22.46
N ARG A 72 22.58 -10.93 22.05
CA ARG A 72 22.22 -12.15 21.30
C ARG A 72 22.87 -13.36 21.98
N ASP A 73 22.11 -14.38 22.29
CA ASP A 73 22.58 -15.65 22.89
C ASP A 73 23.46 -15.45 24.14
N GLY A 74 23.15 -14.41 24.93
CA GLY A 74 23.90 -14.07 26.14
C GLY A 74 25.17 -13.26 25.93
N ALA A 75 25.55 -12.93 24.70
CA ALA A 75 26.69 -12.09 24.35
C ALA A 75 26.26 -10.73 23.82
N GLU A 76 26.92 -9.66 24.30
CA GLU A 76 26.72 -8.32 23.76
C GLU A 76 27.60 -8.09 22.53
N HIS A 77 27.05 -7.39 21.54
CA HIS A 77 27.79 -6.87 20.39
C HIS A 77 27.27 -5.47 20.01
N THR A 78 28.07 -4.70 19.34
CA THR A 78 27.73 -3.34 18.92
C THR A 78 27.62 -3.25 17.40
N VAL A 79 26.63 -2.48 16.94
CA VAL A 79 26.41 -2.22 15.51
C VAL A 79 26.12 -0.73 15.31
N THR A 80 26.77 -0.12 14.33
CA THR A 80 26.48 1.26 13.96
C THR A 80 25.40 1.28 12.88
N VAL A 81 24.33 2.03 13.12
CA VAL A 81 23.23 2.25 12.18
C VAL A 81 22.91 3.73 12.04
N ARG A 82 22.21 4.09 10.98
CA ARG A 82 21.69 5.46 10.77
C ARG A 82 20.18 5.45 10.77
N PRO A 83 19.53 5.79 11.92
CA PRO A 83 18.08 5.84 12.02
C PRO A 83 17.47 6.74 10.96
N ILE A 84 16.33 6.31 10.42
CA ILE A 84 15.56 7.08 9.44
C ILE A 84 14.64 8.09 10.14
N ALA A 85 14.28 9.17 9.46
CA ALA A 85 13.40 10.21 10.02
C ALA A 85 11.92 9.78 10.07
N SER A 86 11.52 8.80 9.27
CA SER A 86 10.18 8.22 9.26
C SER A 86 10.24 6.78 8.77
N GLU A 87 9.50 5.90 9.38
CA GLU A 87 9.37 4.50 8.95
C GLU A 87 8.07 4.22 8.18
N SER A 88 7.24 5.25 7.94
CA SER A 88 5.94 5.09 7.28
C SER A 88 6.05 4.42 5.91
N ALA A 89 7.06 4.80 5.10
CA ALA A 89 7.26 4.20 3.79
C ALA A 89 7.72 2.73 3.87
N ALA A 90 8.56 2.38 4.86
CA ALA A 90 8.97 1.00 5.09
C ALA A 90 7.81 0.14 5.59
N ARG A 91 7.00 0.67 6.52
CA ARG A 91 5.80 0.00 7.03
C ARG A 91 4.75 -0.20 5.94
N TYR A 92 4.53 0.82 5.12
CA TYR A 92 3.64 0.72 3.97
C TYR A 92 4.07 -0.42 3.04
N ARG A 93 5.35 -0.48 2.66
CA ARG A 93 5.88 -1.53 1.79
C ARG A 93 5.72 -2.92 2.41
N ASP A 94 6.07 -3.06 3.69
CA ASP A 94 5.95 -4.30 4.42
C ASP A 94 4.48 -4.79 4.49
N TRP A 95 3.54 -3.86 4.71
CA TRP A 95 2.10 -4.15 4.71
C TRP A 95 1.62 -4.61 3.33
N VAL A 96 2.03 -3.93 2.23
CA VAL A 96 1.67 -4.32 0.87
C VAL A 96 2.23 -5.70 0.53
N ASP A 97 3.48 -5.97 0.89
CA ASP A 97 4.14 -7.25 0.59
C ASP A 97 3.53 -8.39 1.40
N ARG A 98 3.13 -8.17 2.66
CA ARG A 98 2.38 -9.15 3.44
C ARG A 98 1.01 -9.46 2.84
N ASN A 99 0.25 -8.44 2.44
CA ASN A 99 -1.04 -8.65 1.77
C ASN A 99 -0.88 -9.43 0.48
N ARG A 100 0.14 -9.12 -0.33
CA ARG A 100 0.46 -9.88 -1.54
C ARG A 100 0.80 -11.34 -1.22
N ALA A 101 1.63 -11.58 -0.21
CA ALA A 101 1.97 -12.93 0.23
C ALA A 101 0.75 -13.71 0.70
N THR A 102 -0.14 -13.09 1.49
CA THR A 102 -1.41 -13.67 1.94
C THR A 102 -2.31 -14.05 0.74
N VAL A 103 -2.45 -13.16 -0.24
CA VAL A 103 -3.23 -13.46 -1.46
C VAL A 103 -2.62 -14.64 -2.23
N LYS A 104 -1.30 -14.67 -2.40
CA LYS A 104 -0.60 -15.77 -3.07
C LYS A 104 -0.77 -17.10 -2.31
N GLU A 105 -0.66 -17.09 -0.99
CA GLU A 105 -0.86 -18.26 -0.14
C GLU A 105 -2.30 -18.79 -0.25
N LEU A 106 -3.31 -17.93 -0.01
CA LEU A 106 -4.71 -18.31 -0.05
C LEU A 106 -5.19 -18.79 -1.42
N SER A 107 -4.54 -18.33 -2.50
CA SER A 107 -4.90 -18.69 -3.88
C SER A 107 -4.00 -19.75 -4.49
N ALA A 108 -3.07 -20.34 -3.74
CA ALA A 108 -2.03 -21.23 -4.26
C ALA A 108 -1.25 -20.59 -5.44
N GLY A 109 -0.91 -19.31 -5.34
CA GLY A 109 -0.16 -18.55 -6.33
C GLY A 109 -0.94 -18.06 -7.55
N ARG A 110 -2.23 -18.35 -7.65
CA ARG A 110 -3.02 -18.07 -8.87
C ARG A 110 -3.46 -16.62 -9.01
N LEU A 111 -3.71 -15.92 -7.88
CA LEU A 111 -4.20 -14.55 -7.89
C LEU A 111 -3.10 -13.54 -7.67
N GLY A 112 -3.24 -12.39 -8.32
CA GLY A 112 -2.41 -11.20 -8.15
C GLY A 112 -3.00 -10.22 -7.14
N TYR A 113 -2.14 -9.31 -6.64
CA TYR A 113 -2.54 -8.25 -5.73
C TYR A 113 -1.77 -6.96 -6.05
N VAL A 114 -2.49 -5.86 -6.14
CA VAL A 114 -1.93 -4.52 -6.28
C VAL A 114 -2.62 -3.55 -5.33
N HIS A 115 -1.85 -2.79 -4.56
CA HIS A 115 -2.36 -1.69 -3.74
C HIS A 115 -2.10 -0.34 -4.41
N VAL A 116 -3.09 0.55 -4.35
CA VAL A 116 -3.01 1.93 -4.86
C VAL A 116 -3.20 2.89 -3.67
N PRO A 117 -2.12 3.47 -3.12
CA PRO A 117 -2.18 4.24 -1.87
C PRO A 117 -2.86 5.61 -2.02
N ASP A 118 -2.81 6.19 -3.19
CA ASP A 118 -3.44 7.46 -3.54
C ASP A 118 -3.76 7.53 -5.03
N MET A 119 -4.50 8.53 -5.44
CA MET A 119 -4.82 8.79 -6.85
C MET A 119 -3.95 9.93 -7.41
N ASN A 120 -2.64 9.92 -7.13
CA ASN A 120 -1.63 10.84 -7.61
C ASN A 120 -0.46 10.09 -8.27
N ALA A 121 0.63 10.80 -8.55
CA ALA A 121 1.81 10.21 -9.20
C ALA A 121 2.41 9.03 -8.41
N GLY A 122 2.39 9.10 -7.06
CA GLY A 122 2.86 8.01 -6.18
C GLY A 122 2.01 6.75 -6.36
N GLY A 123 0.69 6.90 -6.28
CA GLY A 123 -0.24 5.80 -6.50
C GLY A 123 -0.19 5.22 -7.90
N TYR A 124 0.03 6.06 -8.93
CA TYR A 124 0.25 5.57 -10.30
C TYR A 124 1.51 4.71 -10.41
N ALA A 125 2.61 5.16 -9.81
CA ALA A 125 3.86 4.40 -9.81
C ALA A 125 3.71 3.03 -9.11
N GLU A 126 3.05 3.00 -7.96
CA GLU A 126 2.75 1.76 -7.24
C GLU A 126 1.81 0.84 -8.02
N PHE A 127 0.78 1.42 -8.64
CA PHE A 127 -0.11 0.66 -9.52
C PHE A 127 0.65 0.01 -10.67
N VAL A 128 1.43 0.77 -11.43
CA VAL A 128 2.19 0.24 -12.58
C VAL A 128 3.17 -0.84 -12.13
N ARG A 129 3.89 -0.60 -11.04
CA ARG A 129 4.84 -1.56 -10.47
C ARG A 129 4.19 -2.90 -10.12
N GLY A 130 3.03 -2.86 -9.46
CA GLY A 130 2.28 -4.06 -9.06
C GLY A 130 1.52 -4.68 -10.22
N PHE A 131 0.84 -3.87 -11.03
CA PHE A 131 -0.02 -4.32 -12.11
C PHE A 131 0.74 -5.08 -13.19
N LEU A 132 1.88 -4.55 -13.64
CA LEU A 132 2.67 -5.20 -14.69
C LEU A 132 3.21 -6.58 -14.27
N SER A 133 3.52 -6.76 -12.99
CA SER A 133 3.99 -8.05 -12.48
C SER A 133 2.88 -9.10 -12.32
N GLU A 134 1.61 -8.68 -12.32
CA GLU A 134 0.45 -9.54 -12.06
C GLU A 134 -0.48 -9.70 -13.28
N LEU A 135 -0.08 -9.21 -14.46
CA LEU A 135 -0.91 -9.23 -15.69
C LEU A 135 -1.40 -10.63 -16.09
N ASP A 136 -0.62 -11.65 -15.81
CA ASP A 136 -0.90 -13.04 -16.20
C ASP A 136 -1.52 -13.88 -15.08
N SER A 137 -1.80 -13.26 -13.92
CA SER A 137 -2.54 -13.92 -12.85
C SER A 137 -3.97 -14.28 -13.29
N GLU A 138 -4.50 -15.37 -12.78
CA GLU A 138 -5.87 -15.86 -13.10
C GLU A 138 -6.96 -14.94 -12.60
N GLY A 139 -6.64 -14.07 -11.67
CA GLY A 139 -7.45 -12.95 -11.19
C GLY A 139 -6.56 -11.93 -10.49
N LEU A 140 -7.03 -10.68 -10.39
CA LEU A 140 -6.30 -9.59 -9.77
C LEU A 140 -7.17 -8.86 -8.75
N ILE A 141 -6.67 -8.79 -7.52
CA ILE A 141 -7.25 -7.97 -6.46
C ILE A 141 -6.60 -6.58 -6.54
N VAL A 142 -7.42 -5.56 -6.80
CA VAL A 142 -7.03 -4.16 -6.73
C VAL A 142 -7.47 -3.63 -5.36
N ASP A 143 -6.54 -3.08 -4.59
CA ASP A 143 -6.81 -2.61 -3.24
C ASP A 143 -6.66 -1.09 -3.17
N VAL A 144 -7.75 -0.39 -2.88
CA VAL A 144 -7.76 1.06 -2.66
C VAL A 144 -8.16 1.40 -1.21
N ARG A 145 -8.02 0.45 -0.29
CA ARG A 145 -8.19 0.75 1.13
C ARG A 145 -7.16 1.79 1.55
N PHE A 146 -7.55 2.71 2.40
CA PHE A 146 -6.72 3.85 2.85
C PHE A 146 -6.32 4.84 1.76
N ASN A 147 -6.92 4.78 0.58
CA ASN A 147 -6.64 5.71 -0.52
C ASN A 147 -7.38 7.03 -0.29
N GLY A 148 -6.66 8.10 0.01
CA GLY A 148 -7.22 9.43 0.30
C GLY A 148 -7.65 10.24 -0.94
N GLY A 149 -7.55 9.68 -2.15
CA GLY A 149 -7.95 10.34 -3.39
C GLY A 149 -6.80 10.98 -4.17
N GLY A 150 -7.14 11.89 -5.08
CA GLY A 150 -6.25 12.52 -6.05
C GLY A 150 -7.00 12.80 -7.36
N GLN A 151 -6.41 12.45 -8.53
CA GLN A 151 -6.99 12.82 -9.84
C GLN A 151 -6.86 11.76 -10.94
N ILE A 152 -6.24 10.60 -10.69
CA ILE A 152 -5.89 9.64 -11.75
C ILE A 152 -6.83 8.45 -11.90
N ALA A 153 -7.98 8.43 -11.21
CA ALA A 153 -8.93 7.33 -11.30
C ALA A 153 -9.27 6.93 -12.76
N PRO A 154 -9.54 7.85 -13.70
CA PRO A 154 -9.84 7.49 -15.08
C PRO A 154 -8.69 6.74 -15.77
N MET A 155 -7.44 7.12 -15.50
CA MET A 155 -6.25 6.48 -16.10
C MET A 155 -6.11 5.02 -15.64
N LEU A 156 -6.41 4.75 -14.37
CA LEU A 156 -6.35 3.40 -13.82
C LEU A 156 -7.49 2.54 -14.33
N LEU A 157 -8.71 3.11 -14.40
CA LEU A 157 -9.89 2.43 -14.95
C LEU A 157 -9.66 2.02 -16.41
N ASP A 158 -9.09 2.90 -17.23
CA ASP A 158 -8.75 2.60 -18.63
C ASP A 158 -7.80 1.40 -18.75
N ARG A 159 -6.83 1.29 -17.84
CA ARG A 159 -5.90 0.15 -17.82
C ARG A 159 -6.58 -1.15 -17.43
N LEU A 160 -7.43 -1.10 -16.42
CA LEU A 160 -8.15 -2.27 -15.90
C LEU A 160 -9.28 -2.73 -16.83
N ALA A 161 -9.90 -1.81 -17.58
CA ALA A 161 -10.97 -2.11 -18.54
C ALA A 161 -10.46 -2.77 -19.83
N ARG A 162 -9.16 -2.77 -20.10
CA ARG A 162 -8.61 -3.39 -21.31
C ARG A 162 -8.90 -4.88 -21.35
N ARG A 163 -9.17 -5.38 -22.56
CA ARG A 163 -9.44 -6.81 -22.80
C ARG A 163 -8.44 -7.38 -23.79
N ARG A 164 -7.95 -8.58 -23.52
CA ARG A 164 -7.20 -9.37 -24.50
C ARG A 164 -8.18 -9.86 -25.55
N PHE A 165 -7.87 -9.64 -26.83
CA PHE A 165 -8.70 -10.05 -27.93
C PHE A 165 -7.95 -10.84 -29.01
N GLY A 166 -6.67 -11.17 -28.76
CA GLY A 166 -5.85 -11.94 -29.66
C GLY A 166 -4.53 -12.35 -29.04
N ALA A 167 -3.66 -12.90 -29.89
CA ALA A 167 -2.28 -13.20 -29.55
C ALA A 167 -1.38 -12.90 -30.74
N GLU A 168 -0.19 -12.39 -30.46
CA GLU A 168 0.90 -12.23 -31.41
C GLU A 168 1.72 -13.53 -31.46
N HIS A 169 1.91 -14.10 -32.64
CA HIS A 169 2.66 -15.30 -32.85
C HIS A 169 4.01 -14.98 -33.53
N GLY A 170 5.05 -14.97 -32.73
CA GLY A 170 6.41 -14.83 -33.25
C GLY A 170 6.89 -16.12 -33.88
N ARG A 171 7.79 -16.02 -34.89
CA ARG A 171 8.37 -17.19 -35.55
C ARG A 171 9.18 -18.08 -34.59
N TRP A 172 9.78 -17.46 -33.58
CA TRP A 172 10.75 -18.10 -32.69
C TRP A 172 10.41 -17.97 -31.20
N SER A 173 9.25 -17.41 -30.88
CA SER A 173 8.79 -17.20 -29.52
C SER A 173 7.43 -17.84 -29.26
N ALA A 174 7.12 -18.13 -28.00
CA ALA A 174 5.77 -18.47 -27.60
C ALA A 174 4.80 -17.33 -27.92
N PRO A 175 3.51 -17.62 -28.17
CA PRO A 175 2.50 -16.60 -28.39
C PRO A 175 2.41 -15.63 -27.22
N THR A 176 2.33 -14.34 -27.53
CA THR A 176 2.16 -13.26 -26.54
C THR A 176 0.74 -12.71 -26.62
N PRO A 177 0.03 -12.53 -25.49
CA PRO A 177 -1.31 -11.96 -25.49
C PRO A 177 -1.37 -10.57 -26.13
N TYR A 178 -2.47 -10.24 -26.80
CA TYR A 178 -2.64 -8.93 -27.42
C TYR A 178 -3.97 -8.27 -27.00
N PRO A 179 -3.96 -7.01 -26.50
CA PRO A 179 -2.77 -6.26 -26.13
C PRO A 179 -2.08 -6.88 -24.88
N PRO A 180 -0.74 -6.83 -24.80
CA PRO A 180 0.01 -7.49 -23.72
C PRO A 180 -0.27 -6.90 -22.33
N GLU A 181 -0.58 -5.61 -22.28
CA GLU A 181 -0.83 -4.87 -21.02
C GLU A 181 -2.30 -4.94 -20.55
N ALA A 182 -3.09 -5.89 -21.01
CA ALA A 182 -4.43 -6.11 -20.49
C ALA A 182 -4.43 -7.24 -19.45
N PRO A 183 -5.19 -7.12 -18.35
CA PRO A 183 -5.28 -8.18 -17.35
C PRO A 183 -5.87 -9.45 -17.98
N ARG A 184 -5.32 -10.60 -17.57
CA ARG A 184 -5.80 -11.91 -18.04
C ARG A 184 -7.10 -12.29 -17.37
N GLY A 185 -7.16 -12.12 -16.05
CA GLY A 185 -8.18 -12.70 -15.21
C GLY A 185 -9.28 -11.75 -14.79
N ARG A 186 -10.17 -12.27 -13.94
CA ARG A 186 -11.22 -11.49 -13.28
C ARG A 186 -10.63 -10.50 -12.28
N LEU A 187 -11.33 -9.41 -12.03
CA LEU A 187 -10.91 -8.38 -11.09
C LEU A 187 -11.84 -8.34 -9.87
N ALA A 188 -11.31 -7.97 -8.72
CA ALA A 188 -12.06 -7.58 -7.53
C ALA A 188 -11.44 -6.33 -6.93
N LEU A 189 -12.25 -5.47 -6.33
CA LEU A 189 -11.82 -4.23 -5.70
C LEU A 189 -12.02 -4.28 -4.19
N LEU A 190 -10.99 -3.94 -3.43
CA LEU A 190 -11.08 -3.74 -1.99
C LEU A 190 -11.21 -2.26 -1.64
N VAL A 191 -12.16 -1.94 -0.78
CA VAL A 191 -12.42 -0.59 -0.25
C VAL A 191 -12.63 -0.62 1.26
N ASN A 192 -12.38 0.51 1.93
CA ASN A 192 -12.73 0.68 3.33
C ASN A 192 -13.22 2.12 3.62
N GLU A 193 -13.55 2.40 4.86
CA GLU A 193 -14.03 3.71 5.34
C GLU A 193 -13.02 4.86 5.20
N HIS A 194 -11.77 4.54 4.89
CA HIS A 194 -10.70 5.50 4.61
C HIS A 194 -10.45 5.71 3.11
N THR A 195 -11.15 4.96 2.26
CA THR A 195 -11.17 5.22 0.82
C THR A 195 -11.99 6.48 0.57
N GLY A 196 -11.37 7.54 0.05
CA GLY A 196 -12.01 8.83 -0.10
C GLY A 196 -11.80 9.50 -1.47
N SER A 197 -12.62 10.52 -1.74
CA SER A 197 -12.48 11.43 -2.88
C SER A 197 -12.33 10.69 -4.23
N ASN A 198 -11.24 10.89 -4.97
CA ASN A 198 -11.00 10.23 -6.26
C ASN A 198 -10.88 8.70 -6.14
N GLY A 199 -10.56 8.17 -4.93
CA GLY A 199 -10.65 6.74 -4.63
C GLY A 199 -12.07 6.21 -4.67
N GLU A 200 -13.06 7.02 -4.27
CA GLU A 200 -14.49 6.69 -4.34
C GLU A 200 -15.00 6.79 -5.79
N ILE A 201 -14.52 7.79 -6.54
CA ILE A 201 -14.79 7.90 -7.98
C ILE A 201 -14.27 6.66 -8.70
N PHE A 202 -13.08 6.20 -8.34
CA PHE A 202 -12.51 4.96 -8.86
C PHE A 202 -13.38 3.75 -8.51
N ALA A 203 -13.82 3.61 -7.26
CA ALA A 203 -14.66 2.50 -6.83
C ALA A 203 -16.02 2.48 -7.55
N GLN A 204 -16.67 3.63 -7.68
CA GLN A 204 -17.91 3.73 -8.43
C GLN A 204 -17.70 3.45 -9.92
N GLY A 205 -16.61 4.01 -10.53
CA GLY A 205 -16.26 3.73 -11.92
C GLY A 205 -15.96 2.26 -12.18
N PHE A 206 -15.26 1.60 -11.27
CA PHE A 206 -14.97 0.16 -11.34
C PHE A 206 -16.25 -0.67 -11.42
N ARG A 207 -17.25 -0.34 -10.59
CA ARG A 207 -18.59 -0.97 -10.61
C ARG A 207 -19.34 -0.64 -11.90
N THR A 208 -19.45 0.65 -12.26
CA THR A 208 -20.20 1.09 -13.45
C THR A 208 -19.66 0.47 -14.74
N LEU A 209 -18.34 0.27 -14.83
CA LEU A 209 -17.71 -0.41 -15.96
C LEU A 209 -17.82 -1.94 -15.89
N GLY A 210 -18.43 -2.51 -14.85
CA GLY A 210 -18.60 -3.95 -14.69
C GLY A 210 -17.27 -4.70 -14.58
N LEU A 211 -16.25 -4.10 -13.98
CA LEU A 211 -14.92 -4.71 -13.92
C LEU A 211 -14.84 -5.88 -12.93
N GLY A 212 -15.65 -5.84 -11.87
CA GLY A 212 -15.76 -6.89 -10.87
C GLY A 212 -16.45 -6.42 -9.59
N PRO A 213 -16.57 -7.28 -8.56
CA PRO A 213 -17.20 -6.93 -7.30
C PRO A 213 -16.35 -5.93 -6.49
N VAL A 214 -17.03 -5.04 -5.78
CA VAL A 214 -16.45 -4.13 -4.78
C VAL A 214 -16.69 -4.76 -3.40
N ILE A 215 -15.63 -4.98 -2.63
CA ILE A 215 -15.65 -5.75 -1.39
C ILE A 215 -15.06 -4.90 -0.26
N GLY A 216 -15.66 -4.97 0.92
CA GLY A 216 -15.12 -4.31 2.11
C GLY A 216 -16.15 -3.51 2.90
N ARG A 217 -15.84 -2.27 3.24
CA ARG A 217 -16.72 -1.36 3.97
C ARG A 217 -17.07 -0.15 3.13
N ARG A 218 -18.21 0.49 3.46
CA ARG A 218 -18.62 1.74 2.84
C ARG A 218 -17.49 2.77 2.91
N THR A 219 -17.20 3.43 1.79
CA THR A 219 -16.17 4.45 1.67
C THR A 219 -16.55 5.74 2.42
N TRP A 220 -15.62 6.68 2.51
CA TRP A 220 -15.75 7.87 3.35
C TRP A 220 -16.97 8.75 3.02
N GLY A 221 -17.21 9.06 1.77
CA GLY A 221 -18.28 9.97 1.34
C GLY A 221 -17.81 11.42 1.22
N GLY A 222 -16.56 11.66 0.90
CA GLY A 222 -16.00 12.99 0.69
C GLY A 222 -15.54 13.19 -0.75
N VAL A 223 -16.46 13.48 -1.67
CA VAL A 223 -16.21 13.46 -3.12
C VAL A 223 -16.36 14.83 -3.78
N VAL A 224 -16.81 15.85 -3.05
CA VAL A 224 -16.94 17.20 -3.62
C VAL A 224 -15.57 17.78 -3.99
N ALA A 225 -15.47 18.37 -5.18
CA ALA A 225 -14.25 19.07 -5.56
C ALA A 225 -14.13 20.40 -4.81
N THR A 226 -12.97 20.64 -4.20
CA THR A 226 -12.67 21.82 -3.40
C THR A 226 -11.67 22.72 -4.10
N TRP A 227 -12.15 23.52 -5.02
CA TRP A 227 -11.35 24.45 -5.80
C TRP A 227 -12.17 25.70 -6.13
N PRO A 228 -11.61 26.93 -6.14
CA PRO A 228 -10.22 27.26 -5.83
C PRO A 228 -9.90 27.23 -4.34
N ARG A 229 -8.60 27.32 -4.02
CA ARG A 229 -8.11 27.52 -2.66
C ARG A 229 -7.86 29.00 -2.45
N HIS A 230 -8.35 29.55 -1.35
CA HIS A 230 -8.13 30.95 -0.98
C HIS A 230 -7.14 31.02 0.18
N VAL A 231 -6.13 31.88 0.02
CA VAL A 231 -5.14 32.14 1.08
C VAL A 231 -5.61 33.40 1.84
N LEU A 232 -5.81 33.27 3.13
CA LEU A 232 -6.15 34.37 4.03
C LEU A 232 -4.90 35.19 4.38
N VAL A 233 -5.10 36.39 4.99
CA VAL A 233 -3.99 37.30 5.34
C VAL A 233 -2.96 36.71 6.30
N ASP A 234 -3.35 35.74 7.12
CA ASP A 234 -2.48 35.01 8.04
C ASP A 234 -1.80 33.77 7.43
N GLY A 235 -1.99 33.54 6.11
CA GLY A 235 -1.46 32.38 5.40
C GLY A 235 -2.32 31.12 5.53
N THR A 236 -3.41 31.15 6.28
CA THR A 236 -4.36 30.03 6.34
C THR A 236 -5.02 29.82 4.99
N ILE A 237 -5.21 28.56 4.59
CA ILE A 237 -5.87 28.22 3.33
C ILE A 237 -7.29 27.77 3.63
N THR A 238 -8.27 28.38 2.97
CA THR A 238 -9.66 27.90 2.94
C THR A 238 -9.96 27.26 1.61
N THR A 239 -10.81 26.23 1.63
CA THR A 239 -11.32 25.58 0.44
C THR A 239 -12.83 25.77 0.35
N GLN A 240 -13.35 25.86 -0.87
CA GLN A 240 -14.78 25.92 -1.12
C GLN A 240 -15.20 24.74 -2.00
N PRO A 241 -16.41 24.18 -1.78
CA PRO A 241 -16.97 23.21 -2.69
C PRO A 241 -17.28 23.92 -4.03
N GLU A 242 -16.61 23.50 -5.11
CA GLU A 242 -16.76 24.10 -6.44
C GLU A 242 -17.75 23.32 -7.27
N PHE A 243 -17.59 22.00 -7.34
CA PHE A 243 -18.49 21.15 -8.09
C PHE A 243 -18.59 19.76 -7.46
N ARG A 244 -19.73 19.11 -7.67
CA ARG A 244 -19.98 17.72 -7.27
C ARG A 244 -19.90 16.79 -8.46
N TYR A 245 -19.52 15.57 -8.18
CA TYR A 245 -19.59 14.49 -9.16
C TYR A 245 -20.97 13.82 -9.10
N VAL A 246 -21.57 13.57 -10.27
CA VAL A 246 -22.72 12.71 -10.44
C VAL A 246 -22.28 11.53 -11.30
N LEU A 247 -22.18 10.35 -10.70
CA LEU A 247 -21.63 9.15 -11.32
C LEU A 247 -22.77 8.13 -11.40
N ASP A 248 -23.13 7.72 -12.61
CA ASP A 248 -24.25 6.81 -12.84
C ASP A 248 -25.54 7.26 -12.12
N GLY A 249 -25.86 8.57 -12.23
CA GLY A 249 -27.01 9.19 -11.58
C GLY A 249 -26.90 9.36 -10.06
N GLN A 250 -25.79 8.96 -9.43
CA GLN A 250 -25.60 9.02 -7.99
C GLN A 250 -24.65 10.14 -7.58
N VAL A 251 -24.97 10.79 -6.47
CA VAL A 251 -24.09 11.74 -5.76
C VAL A 251 -23.47 11.00 -4.59
N LEU A 252 -22.14 10.92 -4.58
CA LEU A 252 -21.42 10.18 -3.54
C LEU A 252 -21.12 11.03 -2.30
N GLU A 253 -21.14 12.35 -2.42
CA GLU A 253 -20.89 13.26 -1.27
C GLU A 253 -21.84 12.96 -0.12
N ASN A 254 -21.29 12.82 1.09
CA ASN A 254 -21.95 12.39 2.32
C ASN A 254 -22.60 10.99 2.29
N ARG A 255 -22.36 10.21 1.24
CA ARG A 255 -22.90 8.85 1.08
C ARG A 255 -21.84 7.78 0.97
N GLY A 256 -20.78 8.04 0.20
CA GLY A 256 -19.77 7.06 -0.15
C GLY A 256 -20.27 5.98 -1.10
N VAL A 257 -19.40 5.05 -1.42
CA VAL A 257 -19.70 3.86 -2.21
C VAL A 257 -19.97 2.70 -1.26
N LEU A 258 -21.14 2.09 -1.36
CA LEU A 258 -21.44 0.84 -0.64
C LEU A 258 -20.80 -0.32 -1.39
N PRO A 259 -20.04 -1.20 -0.74
CA PRO A 259 -19.51 -2.39 -1.39
C PRO A 259 -20.64 -3.36 -1.76
N ASP A 260 -20.39 -4.19 -2.78
CA ASP A 260 -21.31 -5.26 -3.18
C ASP A 260 -21.28 -6.40 -2.15
N ILE A 261 -20.12 -6.60 -1.53
CA ILE A 261 -19.90 -7.59 -0.47
C ILE A 261 -19.34 -6.88 0.76
N VAL A 262 -20.17 -6.74 1.79
CA VAL A 262 -19.79 -6.10 3.05
C VAL A 262 -18.98 -7.07 3.91
N VAL A 263 -17.73 -6.69 4.23
CA VAL A 263 -16.84 -7.48 5.07
C VAL A 263 -16.03 -6.58 6.00
N ASP A 264 -16.04 -6.89 7.29
CA ASP A 264 -15.23 -6.21 8.29
C ASP A 264 -13.89 -6.91 8.51
N GLY A 265 -12.84 -6.10 8.79
CA GLY A 265 -11.48 -6.57 9.10
C GLY A 265 -10.66 -6.88 7.85
N GLU A 266 -9.43 -6.37 7.84
CA GLU A 266 -8.55 -6.37 6.66
C GLU A 266 -8.26 -7.77 6.12
N ASP A 267 -7.92 -8.72 6.99
CA ASP A 267 -7.60 -10.10 6.58
C ASP A 267 -8.83 -10.81 6.02
N ARG A 268 -10.01 -10.56 6.61
CA ARG A 268 -11.27 -11.14 6.12
C ARG A 268 -11.67 -10.56 4.78
N GLN A 269 -11.37 -9.30 4.52
CA GLN A 269 -11.59 -8.66 3.21
C GLN A 269 -10.70 -9.29 2.13
N LEU A 270 -9.41 -9.52 2.41
CA LEU A 270 -8.52 -10.24 1.51
C LEU A 270 -9.02 -11.66 1.21
N ALA A 271 -9.39 -12.40 2.25
CA ALA A 271 -9.92 -13.75 2.09
C ALA A 271 -11.24 -13.79 1.30
N ALA A 272 -12.11 -12.77 1.47
CA ALA A 272 -13.33 -12.65 0.70
C ALA A 272 -13.03 -12.39 -0.79
N ALA A 273 -12.10 -11.49 -1.09
CA ALA A 273 -11.71 -11.21 -2.48
C ALA A 273 -11.07 -12.43 -3.16
N VAL A 274 -10.27 -13.20 -2.43
CA VAL A 274 -9.72 -14.46 -2.94
C VAL A 274 -10.84 -15.46 -3.26
N ARG A 275 -11.84 -15.62 -2.39
CA ARG A 275 -12.99 -16.53 -2.65
C ARG A 275 -13.80 -16.10 -3.87
N GLU A 276 -14.05 -14.81 -4.05
CA GLU A 276 -14.81 -14.27 -5.19
C GLU A 276 -14.09 -14.47 -6.52
N LEU A 277 -12.75 -14.47 -6.53
CA LEU A 277 -11.97 -14.68 -7.73
C LEU A 277 -11.58 -16.14 -7.93
N ALA A 278 -11.76 -17.00 -6.94
CA ALA A 278 -11.50 -18.42 -7.08
C ALA A 278 -12.39 -19.01 -8.21
N PRO A 279 -11.86 -19.95 -9.02
CA PRO A 279 -12.64 -20.61 -10.08
C PRO A 279 -13.74 -21.48 -9.54
#